data_cedfed30fb8221118d1a790871debc54
#
_entry.id   cedfed30fb8221118d1a790871debc54
#
_cell.length_a   1.000
_cell.length_b   1.000
_cell.length_c   1.000
_cell.angle_alpha   90.00
_cell.angle_beta   90.00
_cell.angle_gamma   90.00
#
_symmetry.space_group_name_H-M   'P 1'
#
loop_
_entity.id
_entity.type
_entity.pdbx_description
1 polymer ?
#
loop_
_entity_poly.entity_id
_entity_poly.type
_entity_poly.pdbx_seq_one_letter_code
_entity_poly.pdbx_strand_id
1 'polypeptide(L)'
;MKSPALAMTAAALMLAACAAPTPLPTTNQAELKGPRPGMVPGYLKPPEVLDAIAVVAPPPKPGSAAQAADDEAYRAAVAAKDSPRWRQAVLDAEERNIHKALQNFSCALGVDITERDTPHLLMLARRSMTDIGVAYDKGKDHYSRTRPYAVHNGPSCTPGYTSTGPEARRSYPSGHAAVGWGLSLVLVETAPDRATQLARRGREFAQSRVA
;
A
#
# COMPACT_ATOMS: atom_id res chain seq x y z
N MET A 1 -33.87 17.68 73.99
CA MET A 1 -34.49 17.77 72.64
C MET A 1 -33.39 18.06 71.65
N LYS A 2 -33.01 17.05 70.86
CA LYS A 2 -31.95 17.16 69.85
C LYS A 2 -32.60 17.10 68.47
N SER A 3 -32.44 18.17 67.64
CA SER A 3 -32.90 18.23 66.24
C SER A 3 -31.98 17.45 65.33
N PRO A 4 -32.51 16.71 64.39
CA PRO A 4 -31.67 16.08 63.36
C PRO A 4 -31.39 17.06 62.18
N ALA A 5 -30.13 17.22 61.84
CA ALA A 5 -29.69 17.92 60.63
C ALA A 5 -29.98 17.10 59.41
N LEU A 6 -30.71 17.70 58.46
CA LEU A 6 -30.98 17.13 57.14
C LEU A 6 -29.73 17.33 56.27
N ALA A 7 -29.06 16.25 55.88
CA ALA A 7 -27.99 16.29 54.89
C ALA A 7 -28.60 16.23 53.48
N MET A 8 -28.54 17.34 52.73
CA MET A 8 -28.85 17.39 51.30
C MET A 8 -27.67 16.88 50.50
N THR A 9 -27.79 15.68 49.95
CA THR A 9 -26.86 15.15 48.92
C THR A 9 -27.19 15.74 47.55
N ALA A 10 -26.34 16.64 47.06
CA ALA A 10 -26.41 17.16 45.71
C ALA A 10 -25.91 16.09 44.74
N ALA A 11 -26.82 15.50 43.96
CA ALA A 11 -26.46 14.62 42.84
C ALA A 11 -25.99 15.49 41.67
N ALA A 12 -24.67 15.48 41.38
CA ALA A 12 -24.11 16.09 40.19
C ALA A 12 -24.44 15.23 38.96
N LEU A 13 -25.40 15.70 38.15
CA LEU A 13 -25.62 15.14 36.81
C LEU A 13 -24.38 15.47 35.94
N MET A 14 -23.56 14.46 35.63
CA MET A 14 -22.56 14.54 34.57
C MET A 14 -23.30 14.50 33.22
N LEU A 15 -23.50 15.65 32.58
CA LEU A 15 -23.84 15.72 31.17
C LEU A 15 -22.62 15.26 30.38
N ALA A 16 -22.65 14.02 29.88
CA ALA A 16 -21.76 13.58 28.84
C ALA A 16 -22.07 14.41 27.59
N ALA A 17 -21.25 15.43 27.33
CA ALA A 17 -21.30 16.17 26.09
C ALA A 17 -20.95 15.17 24.97
N CYS A 18 -21.95 14.70 24.20
CA CYS A 18 -21.73 14.04 22.96
C CYS A 18 -20.98 15.01 22.04
N ALA A 19 -19.67 14.83 21.89
CA ALA A 19 -18.92 15.57 20.91
C ALA A 19 -19.59 15.37 19.54
N ALA A 20 -19.87 16.46 18.82
CA ALA A 20 -20.40 16.37 17.47
C ALA A 20 -19.45 15.49 16.64
N PRO A 21 -19.99 14.57 15.81
CA PRO A 21 -19.12 13.73 15.00
C PRO A 21 -18.23 14.60 14.12
N THR A 22 -16.93 14.32 14.13
CA THR A 22 -15.99 15.02 13.26
C THR A 22 -16.43 14.84 11.81
N PRO A 23 -16.55 15.93 11.02
CA PRO A 23 -16.92 15.79 9.61
C PRO A 23 -15.96 14.86 8.89
N LEU A 24 -16.50 13.97 8.04
CA LEU A 24 -15.66 13.10 7.21
C LEU A 24 -14.82 13.97 6.27
N PRO A 25 -13.56 13.56 6.00
CA PRO A 25 -12.71 14.26 5.03
C PRO A 25 -13.36 14.31 3.63
N THR A 26 -13.04 15.36 2.85
CA THR A 26 -13.51 15.46 1.47
C THR A 26 -13.12 14.25 0.63
N THR A 27 -14.04 13.81 -0.22
CA THR A 27 -13.81 12.81 -1.26
C THR A 27 -13.64 13.44 -2.65
N ASN A 28 -13.77 14.77 -2.73
CA ASN A 28 -13.56 15.50 -3.98
C ASN A 28 -12.06 15.68 -4.24
N GLN A 29 -11.54 14.93 -5.21
CA GLN A 29 -10.13 15.01 -5.60
C GLN A 29 -9.71 16.41 -6.07
N ALA A 30 -10.62 17.18 -6.69
CA ALA A 30 -10.31 18.53 -7.18
C ALA A 30 -9.99 19.55 -6.07
N GLU A 31 -10.46 19.29 -4.84
CA GLU A 31 -10.18 20.12 -3.68
C GLU A 31 -8.80 19.85 -3.05
N LEU A 32 -8.14 18.76 -3.48
CA LEU A 32 -6.89 18.28 -2.91
C LEU A 32 -5.73 18.50 -3.88
N LYS A 33 -4.75 19.32 -3.49
CA LYS A 33 -3.55 19.58 -4.29
C LYS A 33 -2.46 18.56 -3.91
N GLY A 34 -2.26 17.56 -4.73
CA GLY A 34 -1.23 16.54 -4.54
C GLY A 34 0.15 16.95 -5.08
N PRO A 35 1.17 16.10 -4.86
CA PRO A 35 2.55 16.38 -5.24
C PRO A 35 2.78 16.37 -6.76
N ARG A 36 1.89 15.78 -7.53
CA ARG A 36 1.93 15.72 -9.00
C ARG A 36 0.51 15.84 -9.56
N PRO A 37 0.33 16.29 -10.82
CA PRO A 37 -0.99 16.31 -11.48
C PRO A 37 -1.67 14.93 -11.39
N GLY A 38 -2.95 14.92 -11.01
CA GLY A 38 -3.75 13.69 -10.86
C GLY A 38 -3.53 12.90 -9.58
N MET A 39 -2.57 13.29 -8.74
CA MET A 39 -2.40 12.71 -7.40
C MET A 39 -3.10 13.56 -6.34
N VAL A 40 -3.49 12.90 -5.25
CA VAL A 40 -3.93 13.57 -4.02
C VAL A 40 -2.78 13.65 -3.02
N PRO A 41 -2.77 14.58 -2.07
CA PRO A 41 -1.74 14.61 -1.02
C PRO A 41 -1.92 13.40 -0.09
N GLY A 42 -0.82 12.89 0.46
CA GLY A 42 -0.84 11.91 1.53
C GLY A 42 -1.42 12.47 2.82
N TYR A 43 -1.43 11.66 3.85
CA TYR A 43 -1.78 12.06 5.22
C TYR A 43 -0.56 12.57 5.98
N LEU A 44 0.63 12.04 5.65
CA LEU A 44 1.88 12.31 6.35
C LEU A 44 2.58 13.55 5.79
N LYS A 45 3.17 14.34 6.67
CA LYS A 45 4.08 15.41 6.30
C LYS A 45 5.47 14.85 6.00
N PRO A 46 6.32 15.53 5.22
CA PRO A 46 7.64 15.00 4.83
C PRO A 46 8.47 14.41 5.98
N PRO A 47 8.57 15.01 7.19
CA PRO A 47 9.34 14.41 8.29
C PRO A 47 8.70 13.19 8.94
N GLU A 48 7.40 12.94 8.70
CA GLU A 48 6.66 11.80 9.23
C GLU A 48 6.71 10.59 8.27
N VAL A 49 7.06 10.83 7.01
CA VAL A 49 7.17 9.76 6.00
C VAL A 49 8.44 8.95 6.26
N LEU A 50 8.27 7.63 6.33
CA LEU A 50 9.35 6.69 6.55
C LEU A 50 10.46 6.86 5.50
N ASP A 51 11.71 6.96 5.96
CA ASP A 51 12.87 6.91 5.08
C ASP A 51 13.24 5.45 4.79
N ALA A 52 12.93 4.98 3.58
CA ALA A 52 13.25 3.61 3.18
C ALA A 52 14.74 3.30 3.26
N ILE A 53 15.63 4.28 3.09
CA ILE A 53 17.08 4.06 3.17
C ILE A 53 17.50 3.71 4.60
N ALA A 54 16.84 4.29 5.60
CA ALA A 54 17.14 4.04 7.00
C ALA A 54 16.65 2.68 7.52
N VAL A 55 15.59 2.12 6.91
CA VAL A 55 14.90 0.92 7.45
C VAL A 55 15.01 -0.32 6.57
N VAL A 56 15.31 -0.16 5.28
CA VAL A 56 15.41 -1.29 4.35
C VAL A 56 16.87 -1.65 4.16
N ALA A 57 17.22 -2.92 4.41
CA ALA A 57 18.58 -3.39 4.20
C ALA A 57 19.04 -3.18 2.73
N PRO A 58 20.33 -2.99 2.47
CA PRO A 58 20.84 -2.92 1.10
C PRO A 58 20.46 -4.16 0.30
N PRO A 59 20.26 -4.03 -1.03
CA PRO A 59 20.01 -5.18 -1.90
C PRO A 59 21.18 -6.16 -1.86
N PRO A 60 20.96 -7.44 -2.21
CA PRO A 60 22.03 -8.43 -2.29
C PRO A 60 23.21 -7.95 -3.14
N LYS A 61 24.43 -8.22 -2.65
CA LYS A 61 25.66 -7.89 -3.38
C LYS A 61 25.79 -8.81 -4.61
N PRO A 62 26.24 -8.30 -5.77
CA PRO A 62 26.53 -9.13 -6.91
C PRO A 62 27.47 -10.30 -6.54
N GLY A 63 27.17 -11.52 -7.03
CA GLY A 63 27.93 -12.72 -6.75
C GLY A 63 27.69 -13.36 -5.36
N SER A 64 26.83 -12.78 -4.54
CA SER A 64 26.47 -13.37 -3.22
C SER A 64 25.44 -14.50 -3.37
N ALA A 65 25.37 -15.39 -2.37
CA ALA A 65 24.33 -16.41 -2.28
C ALA A 65 22.91 -15.81 -2.29
N ALA A 66 22.73 -14.64 -1.67
CA ALA A 66 21.45 -13.94 -1.69
C ALA A 66 21.10 -13.44 -3.11
N GLN A 67 22.06 -12.95 -3.90
CA GLN A 67 21.83 -12.62 -5.30
C GLN A 67 21.49 -13.86 -6.13
N ALA A 68 22.17 -14.97 -5.91
CA ALA A 68 21.89 -16.24 -6.58
C ALA A 68 20.45 -16.73 -6.28
N ALA A 69 19.98 -16.55 -5.05
CA ALA A 69 18.60 -16.87 -4.66
C ALA A 69 17.58 -15.96 -5.37
N ASP A 70 17.86 -14.65 -5.51
CA ASP A 70 17.01 -13.74 -6.28
C ASP A 70 16.94 -14.12 -7.76
N ASP A 71 18.08 -14.51 -8.35
CA ASP A 71 18.17 -14.95 -9.75
C ASP A 71 17.38 -16.25 -9.98
N GLU A 72 17.43 -17.17 -9.02
CA GLU A 72 16.64 -18.41 -9.06
C GLU A 72 15.13 -18.13 -8.95
N ALA A 73 14.75 -17.23 -8.03
CA ALA A 73 13.36 -16.82 -7.89
C ALA A 73 12.81 -16.20 -9.20
N TYR A 74 13.60 -15.38 -9.89
CA TYR A 74 13.25 -14.85 -11.20
C TYR A 74 13.07 -15.97 -12.24
N ARG A 75 14.03 -16.90 -12.34
CA ARG A 75 13.93 -18.04 -13.27
C ARG A 75 12.69 -18.88 -13.03
N ALA A 76 12.38 -19.17 -11.75
CA ALA A 76 11.18 -19.91 -11.37
C ALA A 76 9.89 -19.16 -11.76
N ALA A 77 9.85 -17.83 -11.57
CA ALA A 77 8.71 -17.02 -12.00
C ALA A 77 8.55 -17.01 -13.53
N VAL A 78 9.64 -16.93 -14.29
CA VAL A 78 9.61 -17.00 -15.77
C VAL A 78 9.15 -18.38 -16.24
N ALA A 79 9.60 -19.47 -15.60
CA ALA A 79 9.15 -20.83 -15.91
C ALA A 79 7.64 -21.01 -15.67
N ALA A 80 7.05 -20.22 -14.77
CA ALA A 80 5.61 -20.19 -14.51
C ALA A 80 4.83 -19.23 -15.43
N LYS A 81 5.46 -18.71 -16.51
CA LYS A 81 4.80 -17.83 -17.48
C LYS A 81 3.53 -18.50 -18.01
N ASP A 82 2.48 -17.69 -18.24
CA ASP A 82 1.16 -18.08 -18.71
C ASP A 82 0.35 -18.98 -17.72
N SER A 83 0.89 -19.26 -16.54
CA SER A 83 0.14 -19.90 -15.45
C SER A 83 -0.92 -18.96 -14.86
N PRO A 84 -1.90 -19.47 -14.08
CA PRO A 84 -2.82 -18.62 -13.31
C PRO A 84 -2.08 -17.62 -12.41
N ARG A 85 -0.97 -18.02 -11.81
CA ARG A 85 -0.16 -17.14 -10.95
C ARG A 85 0.50 -16.00 -11.74
N TRP A 86 1.01 -16.29 -12.93
CA TRP A 86 1.57 -15.26 -13.82
C TRP A 86 0.49 -14.27 -14.26
N ARG A 87 -0.69 -14.77 -14.68
CA ARG A 87 -1.82 -13.89 -15.05
C ARG A 87 -2.22 -12.96 -13.90
N GLN A 88 -2.25 -13.49 -12.66
CA GLN A 88 -2.49 -12.65 -11.49
C GLN A 88 -1.39 -11.59 -11.30
N ALA A 89 -0.12 -11.95 -11.53
CA ALA A 89 0.99 -11.00 -11.43
C ALA A 89 0.88 -9.86 -12.47
N VAL A 90 0.38 -10.15 -13.67
CA VAL A 90 0.09 -9.13 -14.70
C VAL A 90 -1.00 -8.16 -14.21
N LEU A 91 -2.08 -8.66 -13.60
CA LEU A 91 -3.13 -7.82 -13.02
C LEU A 91 -2.58 -6.96 -11.85
N ASP A 92 -1.77 -7.55 -10.99
CA ASP A 92 -1.15 -6.84 -9.87
C ASP A 92 -0.12 -5.79 -10.33
N ALA A 93 0.40 -5.91 -11.56
CA ALA A 93 1.35 -4.94 -12.11
C ALA A 93 0.72 -3.58 -12.45
N GLU A 94 -0.60 -3.47 -12.48
CA GLU A 94 -1.32 -2.24 -12.81
C GLU A 94 -1.58 -1.33 -11.58
N GLU A 95 -0.71 -1.39 -10.55
CA GLU A 95 -0.90 -0.65 -9.29
C GLU A 95 -0.94 0.87 -9.47
N ARG A 96 -0.39 1.41 -10.54
CA ARG A 96 -0.45 2.85 -10.84
C ARG A 96 -1.88 3.34 -11.09
N ASN A 97 -2.77 2.45 -11.50
CA ASN A 97 -4.20 2.71 -11.53
C ASN A 97 -4.81 2.26 -10.21
N ILE A 98 -5.13 3.23 -9.33
CA ILE A 98 -5.68 2.94 -8.00
C ILE A 98 -6.92 2.07 -8.03
N HIS A 99 -7.81 2.26 -9.00
CA HIS A 99 -9.02 1.46 -9.12
C HIS A 99 -8.68 -0.01 -9.41
N LYS A 100 -7.74 -0.27 -10.33
CA LYS A 100 -7.29 -1.63 -10.64
C LYS A 100 -6.54 -2.25 -9.45
N ALA A 101 -5.68 -1.50 -8.78
CA ALA A 101 -5.00 -1.96 -7.57
C ALA A 101 -6.00 -2.40 -6.49
N LEU A 102 -7.05 -1.61 -6.26
CA LEU A 102 -8.07 -1.91 -5.26
C LEU A 102 -9.03 -3.03 -5.68
N GLN A 103 -9.37 -3.15 -6.96
CA GLN A 103 -10.15 -4.28 -7.48
C GLN A 103 -9.50 -5.62 -7.17
N ASN A 104 -8.16 -5.67 -7.13
CA ASN A 104 -7.42 -6.86 -6.74
C ASN A 104 -7.65 -7.29 -5.27
N PHE A 105 -8.25 -6.43 -4.44
CA PHE A 105 -8.62 -6.72 -3.07
C PHE A 105 -10.12 -6.98 -2.87
N SER A 106 -10.98 -6.69 -3.86
CA SER A 106 -12.45 -6.78 -3.74
C SER A 106 -12.91 -8.15 -3.22
N CYS A 107 -12.37 -9.24 -3.75
CA CYS A 107 -12.72 -10.59 -3.30
C CYS A 107 -12.33 -10.84 -1.83
N ALA A 108 -11.13 -10.39 -1.41
CA ALA A 108 -10.67 -10.56 -0.04
C ALA A 108 -11.45 -9.68 0.95
N LEU A 109 -11.82 -8.47 0.52
CA LEU A 109 -12.61 -7.51 1.28
C LEU A 109 -14.10 -7.91 1.33
N GLY A 110 -14.62 -8.55 0.28
CA GLY A 110 -16.02 -8.91 0.11
C GLY A 110 -16.90 -7.77 -0.41
N VAL A 111 -16.29 -6.67 -0.88
CA VAL A 111 -16.97 -5.50 -1.46
C VAL A 111 -16.08 -4.82 -2.50
N ASP A 112 -16.69 -4.25 -3.53
CA ASP A 112 -16.00 -3.45 -4.52
C ASP A 112 -15.74 -2.02 -3.99
N ILE A 113 -14.52 -1.54 -4.21
CA ILE A 113 -14.14 -0.17 -3.81
C ILE A 113 -14.34 0.74 -5.02
N THR A 114 -15.37 1.61 -4.95
CA THR A 114 -15.79 2.49 -6.04
C THR A 114 -15.98 3.94 -5.58
N GLU A 115 -15.98 4.87 -6.52
CA GLU A 115 -16.28 6.27 -6.21
C GLU A 115 -17.76 6.46 -5.78
N ARG A 116 -18.66 5.63 -6.28
CA ARG A 116 -20.09 5.72 -5.99
C ARG A 116 -20.42 5.13 -4.61
N ASP A 117 -19.94 3.94 -4.32
CA ASP A 117 -20.43 3.15 -3.19
C ASP A 117 -19.53 3.25 -1.95
N THR A 118 -18.22 3.50 -2.16
CA THR A 118 -17.23 3.57 -1.09
C THR A 118 -16.25 4.76 -1.27
N PRO A 119 -16.76 6.01 -1.48
CA PRO A 119 -15.91 7.15 -1.84
C PRO A 119 -14.84 7.48 -0.78
N HIS A 120 -15.18 7.35 0.51
CA HIS A 120 -14.22 7.61 1.58
C HIS A 120 -13.13 6.55 1.66
N LEU A 121 -13.45 5.27 1.45
CA LEU A 121 -12.46 4.19 1.42
C LEU A 121 -11.52 4.34 0.22
N LEU A 122 -12.07 4.70 -0.94
CA LEU A 122 -11.27 5.01 -2.12
C LEU A 122 -10.30 6.18 -1.88
N MET A 123 -10.78 7.27 -1.24
CA MET A 123 -9.95 8.42 -0.91
C MET A 123 -8.88 8.06 0.14
N LEU A 124 -9.23 7.28 1.15
CA LEU A 124 -8.27 6.75 2.12
C LEU A 124 -7.13 6.00 1.42
N ALA A 125 -7.49 5.06 0.54
CA ALA A 125 -6.50 4.29 -0.22
C ALA A 125 -5.63 5.16 -1.14
N ARG A 126 -6.21 6.13 -1.86
CA ARG A 126 -5.47 7.08 -2.71
C ARG A 126 -4.42 7.85 -1.93
N ARG A 127 -4.78 8.41 -0.78
CA ARG A 127 -3.88 9.19 0.06
C ARG A 127 -2.79 8.32 0.67
N SER A 128 -3.14 7.14 1.18
CA SER A 128 -2.19 6.16 1.69
C SER A 128 -1.18 5.72 0.61
N MET A 129 -1.62 5.51 -0.63
CA MET A 129 -0.70 5.21 -1.74
C MET A 129 0.30 6.33 -2.00
N THR A 130 -0.09 7.59 -1.83
CA THR A 130 0.85 8.72 -1.96
C THR A 130 1.94 8.65 -0.89
N ASP A 131 1.58 8.40 0.36
CA ASP A 131 2.55 8.25 1.46
C ASP A 131 3.50 7.07 1.23
N ILE A 132 2.95 5.92 0.84
CA ILE A 132 3.73 4.72 0.50
C ILE A 132 4.68 5.03 -0.66
N GLY A 133 4.21 5.76 -1.69
CA GLY A 133 5.01 6.15 -2.85
C GLY A 133 6.21 7.02 -2.47
N VAL A 134 5.97 8.04 -1.67
CA VAL A 134 7.04 8.94 -1.19
C VAL A 134 8.08 8.16 -0.36
N ALA A 135 7.63 7.21 0.47
CA ALA A 135 8.51 6.42 1.32
C ALA A 135 9.52 5.59 0.51
N TYR A 136 9.11 4.93 -0.58
CA TYR A 136 10.02 4.04 -1.33
C TYR A 136 10.81 4.73 -2.45
N ASP A 137 10.36 5.87 -2.95
CA ASP A 137 10.98 6.53 -4.13
C ASP A 137 12.45 6.90 -3.89
N LYS A 138 12.77 7.49 -2.74
CA LYS A 138 14.16 7.79 -2.36
C LYS A 138 15.06 6.55 -2.34
N GLY A 139 14.54 5.43 -1.82
CA GLY A 139 15.27 4.17 -1.82
C GLY A 139 15.56 3.65 -3.23
N LYS A 140 14.59 3.79 -4.16
CA LYS A 140 14.79 3.42 -5.57
C LYS A 140 15.92 4.22 -6.23
N ASP A 141 15.95 5.52 -5.99
CA ASP A 141 16.99 6.40 -6.55
C ASP A 141 18.36 6.11 -5.92
N HIS A 142 18.39 5.88 -4.60
CA HIS A 142 19.62 5.55 -3.86
C HIS A 142 20.26 4.23 -4.32
N TYR A 143 19.49 3.15 -4.38
CA TYR A 143 20.02 1.84 -4.71
C TYR A 143 20.18 1.61 -6.21
N SER A 144 19.38 2.26 -7.05
CA SER A 144 19.43 2.17 -8.51
C SER A 144 19.59 0.74 -9.04
N ARG A 145 18.99 -0.25 -8.36
CA ARG A 145 19.15 -1.67 -8.67
C ARG A 145 18.51 -2.01 -10.01
N THR A 146 19.27 -2.70 -10.86
CA THR A 146 18.76 -3.20 -12.14
C THR A 146 17.70 -4.28 -11.89
N ARG A 147 16.61 -4.25 -12.67
CA ARG A 147 15.54 -5.24 -12.56
C ARG A 147 15.96 -6.59 -13.15
N PRO A 148 15.46 -7.72 -12.60
CA PRO A 148 15.84 -9.05 -13.04
C PRO A 148 15.65 -9.27 -14.55
N TYR A 149 14.52 -8.85 -15.13
CA TYR A 149 14.29 -8.98 -16.57
C TYR A 149 15.33 -8.23 -17.42
N ALA A 150 15.87 -7.11 -16.92
CA ALA A 150 16.93 -6.37 -17.63
C ALA A 150 18.31 -7.02 -17.43
N VAL A 151 18.58 -7.61 -16.26
CA VAL A 151 19.82 -8.36 -15.99
C VAL A 151 19.89 -9.61 -16.87
N HIS A 152 18.78 -10.34 -16.96
CA HIS A 152 18.72 -11.64 -17.67
C HIS A 152 18.22 -11.53 -19.11
N ASN A 153 17.96 -10.32 -19.60
CA ASN A 153 17.36 -10.07 -20.93
C ASN A 153 16.13 -10.96 -21.18
N GLY A 154 15.28 -11.08 -20.18
CA GLY A 154 14.13 -11.99 -20.16
C GLY A 154 12.78 -11.26 -20.05
N PRO A 155 11.69 -12.01 -19.97
CA PRO A 155 10.36 -11.43 -19.87
C PRO A 155 10.10 -10.75 -18.53
N SER A 156 9.14 -9.80 -18.53
CA SER A 156 8.56 -9.20 -17.34
C SER A 156 7.05 -9.44 -17.32
N CYS A 157 6.46 -9.65 -16.15
CA CYS A 157 5.00 -9.65 -15.99
C CYS A 157 4.39 -8.24 -16.08
N THR A 158 5.20 -7.18 -16.17
CA THR A 158 4.72 -5.81 -16.33
C THR A 158 4.68 -5.45 -17.81
N PRO A 159 3.48 -5.27 -18.41
CA PRO A 159 3.38 -4.88 -19.81
C PRO A 159 4.13 -3.57 -20.10
N GLY A 160 4.83 -3.53 -21.24
CA GLY A 160 5.55 -2.33 -21.69
C GLY A 160 6.91 -2.07 -21.01
N TYR A 161 7.32 -2.86 -20.04
CA TYR A 161 8.65 -2.75 -19.45
C TYR A 161 9.70 -3.38 -20.38
N THR A 162 10.79 -2.64 -20.64
CA THR A 162 11.90 -3.07 -21.49
C THR A 162 13.22 -2.97 -20.73
N SER A 163 14.21 -3.77 -21.14
CA SER A 163 15.54 -3.80 -20.50
C SER A 163 16.29 -2.48 -20.56
N THR A 164 15.94 -1.60 -21.51
CA THR A 164 16.55 -0.28 -21.71
C THR A 164 15.65 0.89 -21.25
N GLY A 165 14.43 0.60 -20.78
CA GLY A 165 13.49 1.61 -20.32
C GLY A 165 13.93 2.27 -19.01
N PRO A 166 13.35 3.45 -18.67
CA PRO A 166 13.71 4.21 -17.47
C PRO A 166 13.44 3.42 -16.18
N GLU A 167 12.52 2.47 -16.21
CA GLU A 167 12.18 1.62 -15.07
C GLU A 167 13.18 0.48 -14.85
N ALA A 168 14.07 0.19 -15.82
CA ALA A 168 15.01 -0.93 -15.75
C ALA A 168 15.96 -0.87 -14.54
N ARG A 169 16.24 0.32 -14.02
CA ARG A 169 17.14 0.55 -12.88
C ARG A 169 16.42 0.96 -11.59
N ARG A 170 15.14 0.67 -11.47
CA ARG A 170 14.31 1.04 -10.31
C ARG A 170 13.68 -0.19 -9.64
N SER A 171 14.48 -1.27 -9.48
CA SER A 171 14.01 -2.54 -8.92
C SER A 171 13.75 -2.47 -7.43
N TYR A 172 14.62 -1.81 -6.66
CA TYR A 172 14.66 -1.94 -5.21
C TYR A 172 14.65 -0.58 -4.49
N PRO A 173 13.90 -0.43 -3.37
CA PRO A 173 12.89 -1.38 -2.91
C PRO A 173 11.69 -1.47 -3.88
N SER A 174 10.92 -2.56 -3.78
CA SER A 174 9.77 -2.76 -4.68
C SER A 174 8.59 -1.88 -4.30
N GLY A 175 8.20 -0.94 -5.18
CA GLY A 175 7.01 -0.11 -4.99
C GLY A 175 5.72 -0.93 -4.99
N HIS A 176 5.59 -1.92 -5.89
CA HIS A 176 4.42 -2.80 -5.90
C HIS A 176 4.28 -3.61 -4.60
N ALA A 177 5.40 -4.15 -4.08
CA ALA A 177 5.36 -4.86 -2.81
C ALA A 177 4.94 -3.92 -1.66
N ALA A 178 5.47 -2.69 -1.63
CA ALA A 178 5.10 -1.69 -0.64
C ALA A 178 3.63 -1.29 -0.76
N VAL A 179 3.13 -1.04 -1.98
CA VAL A 179 1.72 -0.70 -2.24
C VAL A 179 0.80 -1.86 -1.88
N GLY A 180 1.06 -3.08 -2.38
CA GLY A 180 0.21 -4.24 -2.11
C GLY A 180 0.11 -4.58 -0.63
N TRP A 181 1.23 -4.57 0.08
CA TRP A 181 1.25 -4.82 1.51
C TRP A 181 0.64 -3.66 2.30
N GLY A 182 1.01 -2.40 2.00
CA GLY A 182 0.51 -1.22 2.69
C GLY A 182 -1.00 -1.04 2.52
N LEU A 183 -1.54 -1.20 1.31
CA LEU A 183 -3.00 -1.19 1.10
C LEU A 183 -3.70 -2.31 1.85
N SER A 184 -3.12 -3.51 1.91
CA SER A 184 -3.73 -4.60 2.69
C SER A 184 -3.86 -4.25 4.17
N LEU A 185 -2.85 -3.59 4.76
CA LEU A 185 -2.88 -3.16 6.15
C LEU A 185 -3.94 -2.06 6.38
N VAL A 186 -4.05 -1.07 5.48
CA VAL A 186 -5.10 -0.06 5.54
C VAL A 186 -6.49 -0.70 5.47
N LEU A 187 -6.69 -1.69 4.61
CA LEU A 187 -7.96 -2.39 4.48
C LEU A 187 -8.26 -3.27 5.70
N VAL A 188 -7.25 -3.87 6.34
CA VAL A 188 -7.40 -4.62 7.60
C VAL A 188 -7.96 -3.71 8.71
N GLU A 189 -7.47 -2.48 8.83
CA GLU A 189 -7.99 -1.52 9.82
C GLU A 189 -9.45 -1.13 9.56
N THR A 190 -9.88 -1.14 8.29
CA THR A 190 -11.28 -0.79 7.93
C THR A 190 -12.22 -1.99 7.96
N ALA A 191 -11.70 -3.23 7.87
CA ALA A 191 -12.48 -4.47 7.87
C ALA A 191 -11.75 -5.57 8.67
N PRO A 192 -11.67 -5.45 10.00
CA PRO A 192 -10.90 -6.36 10.86
C PRO A 192 -11.41 -7.81 10.82
N ASP A 193 -12.68 -8.03 10.52
CA ASP A 193 -13.28 -9.35 10.29
C ASP A 193 -12.73 -10.05 9.03
N ARG A 194 -12.09 -9.30 8.12
CA ARG A 194 -11.44 -9.79 6.91
C ARG A 194 -9.91 -9.78 6.98
N ALA A 195 -9.32 -9.52 8.15
CA ALA A 195 -7.89 -9.32 8.32
C ALA A 195 -7.03 -10.44 7.71
N THR A 196 -7.39 -11.70 7.95
CA THR A 196 -6.63 -12.85 7.44
C THR A 196 -6.61 -12.90 5.91
N GLN A 197 -7.76 -12.70 5.27
CA GLN A 197 -7.91 -12.73 3.81
C GLN A 197 -7.18 -11.56 3.17
N LEU A 198 -7.31 -10.36 3.74
CA LEU A 198 -6.66 -9.15 3.27
C LEU A 198 -5.14 -9.22 3.41
N ALA A 199 -4.62 -9.65 4.56
CA ALA A 199 -3.18 -9.82 4.76
C ALA A 199 -2.59 -10.89 3.84
N ARG A 200 -3.30 -12.01 3.61
CA ARG A 200 -2.88 -13.02 2.63
C ARG A 200 -2.81 -12.41 1.23
N ARG A 201 -3.86 -11.69 0.81
CA ARG A 201 -3.89 -11.06 -0.51
C ARG A 201 -2.76 -10.02 -0.69
N GLY A 202 -2.47 -9.22 0.34
CA GLY A 202 -1.36 -8.27 0.32
C GLY A 202 -0.01 -8.94 0.11
N ARG A 203 0.25 -10.09 0.75
CA ARG A 203 1.47 -10.89 0.52
C ARG A 203 1.54 -11.45 -0.89
N GLU A 204 0.44 -12.00 -1.41
CA GLU A 204 0.36 -12.51 -2.78
C GLU A 204 0.62 -11.40 -3.80
N PHE A 205 0.07 -10.19 -3.57
CA PHE A 205 0.33 -9.01 -4.38
C PHE A 205 1.83 -8.62 -4.36
N ALA A 206 2.44 -8.58 -3.19
CA ALA A 206 3.85 -8.29 -3.05
C ALA A 206 4.74 -9.32 -3.79
N GLN A 207 4.41 -10.60 -3.70
CA GLN A 207 5.10 -11.69 -4.38
C GLN A 207 4.94 -11.66 -5.92
N SER A 208 3.95 -10.94 -6.44
CA SER A 208 3.76 -10.77 -7.88
C SER A 208 4.91 -10.03 -8.57
N ARG A 209 5.88 -9.50 -7.80
CA ARG A 209 7.00 -8.70 -8.34
C ARG A 209 8.32 -9.45 -8.37
N VAL A 210 8.30 -10.75 -8.41
CA VAL A 210 9.50 -11.58 -8.56
C VAL A 210 9.95 -11.64 -10.03
N ALA A 211 9.04 -11.44 -11.01
CA ALA A 211 9.34 -11.41 -12.45
C ALA A 211 8.94 -10.10 -13.14
#